data_359aaa0caf2fc729dfd42857f2eaf209
#
_entry.id   359aaa0caf2fc729dfd42857f2eaf209
#
_cell.length_a   1.000
_cell.length_b   1.000
_cell.length_c   1.000
_cell.angle_alpha   90.00
_cell.angle_beta   90.00
_cell.angle_gamma   90.00
#
_symmetry.space_group_name_H-M   'P 1'
#
loop_
_entity.id
_entity.type
_entity.pdbx_description
1 polymer ?
#
loop_
_entity_poly.entity_id
_entity_poly.type
_entity_poly.pdbx_seq_one_letter_code
_entity_poly.pdbx_strand_id
1 'polypeptide(L)'
;MPHIHTQPNQHDVTVSAYIIRKVNDEWYCLVHYHKKFDKLLQIGGHLELDETPWQSLVHEVREEAGYSMSELQLLQPTADTPHPEKPIVHPVPFASNTHYVGSGHYHSDLAYAFIASDLPNASVAEGESADLRWEPVVGLQHEVKAGKANADTTAIYEFLLQIVNTYVCVPAINFSLLKPSEAEVEYKRGAASDQRKE
;
A
#
# COMPACT_ATOMS: atom_id res chain seq x y z
N MET A 1 -3.36 -3.91 -16.96
CA MET A 1 -4.70 -3.41 -17.37
C MET A 1 -5.56 -3.39 -16.12
N PRO A 2 -6.33 -2.36 -15.85
CA PRO A 2 -7.18 -2.37 -14.68
C PRO A 2 -8.23 -3.47 -14.83
N HIS A 3 -8.16 -4.48 -14.00
CA HIS A 3 -9.14 -5.54 -13.92
C HIS A 3 -10.32 -5.03 -13.08
N ILE A 4 -11.31 -4.44 -13.75
CA ILE A 4 -12.54 -4.02 -13.09
C ILE A 4 -13.45 -5.24 -13.02
N HIS A 5 -13.68 -5.74 -11.82
CA HIS A 5 -14.51 -6.94 -11.57
C HIS A 5 -15.96 -6.59 -11.24
N THR A 6 -16.31 -5.31 -11.27
CA THR A 6 -17.59 -4.79 -10.80
C THR A 6 -18.56 -4.44 -11.92
N GLN A 7 -19.85 -4.60 -11.62
CA GLN A 7 -20.96 -4.06 -12.40
C GLN A 7 -21.23 -2.60 -11.99
N PRO A 8 -22.00 -1.82 -12.78
CA PRO A 8 -22.38 -0.47 -12.39
C PRO A 8 -22.98 -0.40 -10.97
N ASN A 9 -22.54 0.60 -10.21
CA ASN A 9 -22.91 0.84 -8.80
C ASN A 9 -22.43 -0.22 -7.79
N GLN A 10 -21.49 -1.08 -8.16
CA GLN A 10 -20.80 -1.99 -7.24
C GLN A 10 -19.48 -1.37 -6.77
N HIS A 11 -18.89 -1.98 -5.73
CA HIS A 11 -17.60 -1.61 -5.19
C HIS A 11 -16.50 -2.52 -5.74
N ASP A 12 -15.42 -1.91 -6.19
CA ASP A 12 -14.16 -2.57 -6.44
C ASP A 12 -13.21 -2.27 -5.28
N VAL A 13 -12.46 -3.24 -4.81
CA VAL A 13 -11.49 -3.04 -3.73
C VAL A 13 -10.17 -2.59 -4.34
N THR A 14 -9.59 -1.54 -3.76
CA THR A 14 -8.27 -1.04 -4.15
C THR A 14 -7.34 -0.98 -2.94
N VAL A 15 -6.06 -0.96 -3.21
CA VAL A 15 -5.00 -0.78 -2.21
C VAL A 15 -4.11 0.38 -2.60
N SER A 16 -3.71 1.17 -1.61
CA SER A 16 -2.85 2.33 -1.82
C SER A 16 -1.67 2.32 -0.84
N ALA A 17 -0.48 2.59 -1.35
CA ALA A 17 0.73 2.77 -0.57
C ALA A 17 1.14 4.25 -0.54
N TYR A 18 1.13 4.84 0.64
CA TYR A 18 1.62 6.17 0.92
C TYR A 18 3.02 6.06 1.51
N ILE A 19 4.04 6.24 0.68
CA ILE A 19 5.44 6.06 1.07
C ILE A 19 6.05 7.44 1.33
N ILE A 20 6.59 7.64 2.54
CA ILE A 20 7.26 8.87 2.94
C ILE A 20 8.73 8.60 3.28
N ARG A 21 9.56 9.60 3.10
CA ARG A 21 10.99 9.56 3.42
C ARG A 21 11.41 10.87 4.07
N LYS A 22 12.22 10.80 5.11
CA LYS A 22 12.75 11.98 5.79
C LYS A 22 14.18 12.27 5.31
N VAL A 23 14.40 13.46 4.77
CA VAL A 23 15.72 13.93 4.31
C VAL A 23 15.99 15.32 4.90
N ASN A 24 17.07 15.49 5.62
CA ASN A 24 17.42 16.76 6.28
C ASN A 24 16.28 17.36 7.10
N ASP A 25 15.61 16.52 7.90
CA ASP A 25 14.43 16.86 8.72
C ASP A 25 13.16 17.26 7.96
N GLU A 26 13.14 17.19 6.64
CA GLU A 26 11.97 17.41 5.79
C GLU A 26 11.39 16.09 5.29
N TRP A 27 10.05 16.00 5.28
CA TRP A 27 9.33 14.84 4.74
C TRP A 27 9.05 15.00 3.24
N TYR A 28 9.36 13.96 2.51
CA TYR A 28 9.05 13.80 1.08
C TYR A 28 8.06 12.66 0.88
N CYS A 29 7.13 12.85 -0.03
CA CYS A 29 6.08 11.92 -0.41
C CYS A 29 6.42 11.30 -1.76
N LEU A 30 6.36 9.97 -1.87
CA LEU A 30 6.55 9.28 -3.15
C LEU A 30 5.27 9.32 -3.96
N VAL A 31 5.36 9.81 -5.16
CA VAL A 31 4.28 9.78 -6.16
C VAL A 31 4.82 9.32 -7.51
N HIS A 32 3.96 8.76 -8.34
CA HIS A 32 4.28 8.45 -9.71
C HIS A 32 3.34 9.18 -10.69
N TYR A 33 3.83 9.45 -11.90
CA TYR A 33 2.97 9.99 -12.95
C TYR A 33 2.13 8.87 -13.55
N HIS A 34 0.85 8.90 -13.32
CA HIS A 34 -0.10 7.91 -13.81
C HIS A 34 -0.62 8.29 -15.20
N LYS A 35 -0.16 7.60 -16.24
CA LYS A 35 -0.42 7.91 -17.67
C LYS A 35 -1.91 8.05 -18.02
N LYS A 36 -2.78 7.20 -17.47
CA LYS A 36 -4.22 7.21 -17.76
C LYS A 36 -4.93 8.44 -17.20
N PHE A 37 -4.52 8.92 -16.04
CA PHE A 37 -5.13 10.07 -15.37
C PHE A 37 -4.39 11.38 -15.65
N ASP A 38 -3.23 11.33 -16.30
CA ASP A 38 -2.37 12.50 -16.59
C ASP A 38 -2.06 13.30 -15.31
N LYS A 39 -1.77 12.59 -14.21
CA LYS A 39 -1.54 13.18 -12.88
C LYS A 39 -0.56 12.38 -12.05
N LEU A 40 0.06 13.06 -11.09
CA LEU A 40 0.78 12.42 -10.00
C LEU A 40 -0.21 11.79 -9.01
N LEU A 41 -0.02 10.52 -8.70
CA LEU A 41 -0.81 9.71 -7.79
C LEU A 41 0.10 8.98 -6.78
N GLN A 42 -0.49 8.48 -5.72
CA GLN A 42 0.16 7.47 -4.87
C GLN A 42 0.34 6.16 -5.63
N ILE A 43 1.18 5.29 -5.10
CA ILE A 43 1.36 3.91 -5.56
C ILE A 43 0.12 3.09 -5.20
N GLY A 44 -0.33 2.18 -6.07
CA GLY A 44 -1.43 1.27 -5.76
C GLY A 44 -2.32 0.94 -6.95
N GLY A 45 -3.18 -0.05 -6.75
CA GLY A 45 -4.04 -0.58 -7.80
C GLY A 45 -5.24 -1.35 -7.27
N HIS A 46 -5.85 -2.14 -8.14
CA HIS A 46 -7.00 -2.97 -7.84
C HIS A 46 -6.57 -4.28 -7.18
N LEU A 47 -7.41 -4.76 -6.27
CA LEU A 47 -7.25 -6.09 -5.70
C LEU A 47 -7.61 -7.15 -6.75
N GLU A 48 -6.66 -8.02 -7.08
CA GLU A 48 -6.92 -9.16 -7.94
C GLU A 48 -7.75 -10.22 -7.20
N LEU A 49 -8.58 -10.96 -7.93
CA LEU A 49 -9.54 -11.92 -7.36
C LEU A 49 -8.88 -13.06 -6.57
N ASP A 50 -7.64 -13.35 -6.85
CA ASP A 50 -6.88 -14.44 -6.23
C ASP A 50 -5.81 -13.95 -5.24
N GLU A 51 -5.75 -12.65 -4.96
CA GLU A 51 -4.85 -12.03 -4.00
C GLU A 51 -5.56 -11.59 -2.73
N THR A 52 -4.81 -11.49 -1.64
CA THR A 52 -5.24 -10.77 -0.45
C THR A 52 -4.88 -9.28 -0.60
N PRO A 53 -5.54 -8.37 0.12
CA PRO A 53 -5.20 -6.94 0.04
C PRO A 53 -3.72 -6.64 0.30
N TRP A 54 -3.07 -7.42 1.19
CA TRP A 54 -1.65 -7.26 1.45
C TRP A 54 -0.76 -7.77 0.31
N GLN A 55 -1.12 -8.88 -0.33
CA GLN A 55 -0.40 -9.38 -1.50
C GLN A 55 -0.48 -8.40 -2.66
N SER A 56 -1.68 -7.89 -2.95
CA SER A 56 -1.89 -6.89 -4.01
C SER A 56 -1.07 -5.62 -3.74
N LEU A 57 -1.07 -5.11 -2.49
CA LEU A 57 -0.27 -3.95 -2.13
C LEU A 57 1.23 -4.18 -2.34
N VAL A 58 1.75 -5.34 -1.91
CA VAL A 58 3.17 -5.71 -2.09
C VAL A 58 3.54 -5.81 -3.57
N HIS A 59 2.62 -6.31 -4.38
CA HIS A 59 2.76 -6.41 -5.83
C HIS A 59 2.90 -5.00 -6.45
N GLU A 60 1.94 -4.12 -6.17
CA GLU A 60 1.94 -2.74 -6.69
C GLU A 60 3.17 -1.93 -6.23
N VAL A 61 3.55 -2.04 -4.96
CA VAL A 61 4.74 -1.35 -4.43
C VAL A 61 6.02 -1.81 -5.14
N ARG A 62 6.11 -3.09 -5.48
CA ARG A 62 7.25 -3.63 -6.22
C ARG A 62 7.25 -3.19 -7.67
N GLU A 63 6.12 -3.25 -8.35
CA GLU A 63 6.00 -2.94 -9.78
C GLU A 63 6.10 -1.45 -10.07
N GLU A 64 5.34 -0.63 -9.34
CA GLU A 64 5.25 0.80 -9.58
C GLU A 64 6.35 1.63 -8.88
N ALA A 65 6.91 1.15 -7.77
CA ALA A 65 7.89 1.90 -6.98
C ALA A 65 9.26 1.23 -6.86
N GLY A 66 9.41 -0.04 -7.25
CA GLY A 66 10.67 -0.78 -7.16
C GLY A 66 11.09 -1.17 -5.74
N TYR A 67 10.24 -0.97 -4.72
CA TYR A 67 10.54 -1.36 -3.35
C TYR A 67 10.16 -2.81 -3.06
N SER A 68 11.00 -3.48 -2.28
CA SER A 68 10.63 -4.70 -1.56
C SER A 68 10.18 -4.36 -0.13
N MET A 69 9.38 -5.23 0.51
CA MET A 69 8.95 -5.02 1.90
C MET A 69 10.10 -5.02 2.92
N SER A 70 11.25 -5.59 2.58
CA SER A 70 12.45 -5.54 3.43
C SER A 70 13.11 -4.15 3.49
N GLU A 71 12.78 -3.26 2.56
CA GLU A 71 13.31 -1.90 2.47
C GLU A 71 12.41 -0.86 3.16
N LEU A 72 11.23 -1.29 3.61
CA LEU A 72 10.19 -0.41 4.12
C LEU A 72 9.84 -0.70 5.58
N GLN A 73 9.60 0.36 6.33
CA GLN A 73 8.93 0.31 7.63
C GLN A 73 7.45 0.67 7.43
N LEU A 74 6.56 -0.18 7.94
CA LEU A 74 5.12 0.06 7.91
C LEU A 74 4.67 0.78 9.18
N LEU A 75 3.83 1.79 9.05
CA LEU A 75 3.22 2.49 10.17
C LEU A 75 2.01 1.70 10.68
N GLN A 76 2.04 1.31 11.96
CA GLN A 76 0.97 0.56 12.60
C GLN A 76 0.54 1.23 13.91
N PRO A 77 -0.72 1.08 14.36
CA PRO A 77 -1.16 1.64 15.64
C PRO A 77 -0.48 0.99 16.84
N THR A 78 -0.04 -0.27 16.72
CA THR A 78 0.70 -1.03 17.75
C THR A 78 1.79 -1.87 17.10
N ALA A 79 2.83 -2.22 17.88
CA ALA A 79 3.86 -3.15 17.42
C ALA A 79 3.38 -4.61 17.40
N ASP A 80 2.39 -4.92 18.23
CA ASP A 80 1.84 -6.27 18.35
C ASP A 80 0.64 -6.46 17.43
N THR A 81 0.59 -7.60 16.75
CA THR A 81 -0.55 -8.03 15.93
C THR A 81 -1.19 -9.27 16.55
N PRO A 82 -2.52 -9.42 16.49
CA PRO A 82 -3.16 -10.66 16.89
C PRO A 82 -2.65 -11.85 16.06
N HIS A 83 -2.47 -13.01 16.70
CA HIS A 83 -2.07 -14.25 16.04
C HIS A 83 -3.15 -15.33 16.21
N PRO A 84 -4.31 -15.22 15.51
CA PRO A 84 -5.36 -16.23 15.58
C PRO A 84 -4.93 -17.50 14.86
N GLU A 85 -5.53 -18.64 15.25
CA GLU A 85 -5.18 -19.96 14.70
C GLU A 85 -5.50 -20.14 13.21
N LYS A 86 -6.46 -19.41 12.67
CA LYS A 86 -6.95 -19.64 11.30
C LYS A 86 -6.86 -18.45 10.36
N PRO A 87 -7.42 -17.26 10.68
CA PRO A 87 -7.33 -16.15 9.73
C PRO A 87 -5.92 -15.58 9.69
N ILE A 88 -5.48 -15.15 8.51
CA ILE A 88 -4.31 -14.30 8.39
C ILE A 88 -4.72 -12.89 8.81
N VAL A 89 -3.96 -12.32 9.74
CA VAL A 89 -4.13 -10.92 10.13
C VAL A 89 -3.26 -10.05 9.23
N HIS A 90 -3.90 -9.18 8.48
CA HIS A 90 -3.22 -8.17 7.68
C HIS A 90 -2.84 -6.95 8.51
N PRO A 91 -1.88 -6.14 8.05
CA PRO A 91 -1.62 -4.84 8.63
C PRO A 91 -2.90 -3.99 8.68
N VAL A 92 -2.97 -3.12 9.67
CA VAL A 92 -4.09 -2.17 9.75
C VAL A 92 -3.83 -1.04 8.75
N PRO A 93 -4.75 -0.75 7.80
CA PRO A 93 -4.64 0.43 6.97
C PRO A 93 -4.75 1.69 7.84
N PHE A 94 -3.92 2.71 7.59
CA PHE A 94 -3.99 3.97 8.35
C PHE A 94 -5.20 4.83 7.97
N ALA A 95 -5.74 4.59 6.78
CA ALA A 95 -6.98 5.19 6.29
C ALA A 95 -7.72 4.21 5.39
N SER A 96 -9.03 4.32 5.34
CA SER A 96 -9.87 3.67 4.35
C SER A 96 -10.92 4.65 3.86
N ASN A 97 -11.23 4.59 2.59
CA ASN A 97 -12.20 5.48 1.98
C ASN A 97 -13.03 4.77 0.93
N THR A 98 -14.12 5.40 0.53
CA THR A 98 -14.91 4.98 -0.63
C THR A 98 -15.18 6.20 -1.49
N HIS A 99 -14.88 6.11 -2.78
CA HIS A 99 -15.12 7.19 -3.73
C HIS A 99 -15.69 6.66 -5.04
N TYR A 100 -16.44 7.52 -5.72
CA TYR A 100 -17.02 7.21 -7.03
C TYR A 100 -15.96 7.38 -8.12
N VAL A 101 -15.88 6.39 -9.02
CA VAL A 101 -15.01 6.44 -10.19
C VAL A 101 -15.85 6.71 -11.44
N GLY A 102 -15.40 7.62 -12.29
CA GLY A 102 -16.16 8.11 -13.45
C GLY A 102 -16.63 7.06 -14.45
N SER A 103 -16.29 5.78 -14.26
CA SER A 103 -16.78 4.63 -15.03
C SER A 103 -18.06 3.98 -14.46
N GLY A 104 -18.66 4.58 -13.42
CA GLY A 104 -19.97 4.15 -12.90
C GLY A 104 -19.93 3.16 -11.74
N HIS A 105 -18.79 2.96 -11.09
CA HIS A 105 -18.61 2.12 -9.91
C HIS A 105 -17.87 2.86 -8.79
N TYR A 106 -17.75 2.25 -7.62
CA TYR A 106 -17.02 2.78 -6.47
C TYR A 106 -15.72 2.04 -6.24
N HIS A 107 -14.69 2.75 -5.82
CA HIS A 107 -13.53 2.15 -5.19
C HIS A 107 -13.69 2.19 -3.67
N SER A 108 -13.43 1.07 -3.01
CA SER A 108 -13.26 0.97 -1.56
C SER A 108 -11.77 0.72 -1.30
N ASP A 109 -11.06 1.77 -0.91
CA ASP A 109 -9.60 1.80 -0.82
C ASP A 109 -9.11 1.51 0.58
N LEU A 110 -8.06 0.70 0.67
CA LEU A 110 -7.30 0.39 1.87
C LEU A 110 -5.91 1.05 1.75
N ALA A 111 -5.70 2.15 2.46
CA ALA A 111 -4.48 2.92 2.40
C ALA A 111 -3.48 2.52 3.50
N TYR A 112 -2.26 2.18 3.10
CA TYR A 112 -1.15 1.80 3.98
C TYR A 112 -0.04 2.83 3.91
N ALA A 113 0.59 3.12 5.05
CA ALA A 113 1.63 4.13 5.16
C ALA A 113 2.99 3.51 5.47
N PHE A 114 4.01 3.91 4.72
CA PHE A 114 5.37 3.39 4.84
C PHE A 114 6.39 4.51 5.02
N ILE A 115 7.47 4.16 5.71
CA ILE A 115 8.69 4.98 5.75
C ILE A 115 9.79 4.23 5.00
N ALA A 116 10.39 4.90 4.00
CA ALA A 116 11.60 4.47 3.33
C ALA A 116 12.82 5.19 3.91
N SER A 117 13.90 4.46 4.19
CA SER A 117 15.19 5.06 4.59
C SER A 117 15.97 5.54 3.37
N ASP A 118 15.89 4.81 2.27
CA ASP A 118 16.64 5.04 1.03
C ASP A 118 15.76 4.97 -0.21
N LEU A 119 16.37 5.20 -1.38
CA LEU A 119 15.74 4.95 -2.66
C LEU A 119 15.59 3.43 -2.89
N PRO A 120 14.65 2.99 -3.75
CA PRO A 120 14.44 1.57 -4.02
C PRO A 120 15.68 0.94 -4.68
N ASN A 121 15.95 -0.32 -4.35
CA ASN A 121 17.05 -1.07 -4.96
C ASN A 121 16.73 -1.59 -6.37
N ALA A 122 15.47 -1.71 -6.73
CA ALA A 122 15.04 -2.15 -8.05
C ALA A 122 14.44 -1.01 -8.86
N SER A 123 14.45 -1.16 -10.18
CA SER A 123 13.69 -0.31 -11.08
C SER A 123 12.21 -0.70 -11.08
N VAL A 124 11.35 0.22 -11.49
CA VAL A 124 9.93 -0.06 -11.76
C VAL A 124 9.79 -1.13 -12.85
N ALA A 125 8.69 -1.88 -12.83
CA ALA A 125 8.44 -2.95 -13.78
C ALA A 125 8.26 -2.41 -15.23
N GLU A 126 8.50 -3.28 -16.20
CA GLU A 126 8.28 -2.93 -17.61
C GLU A 126 6.79 -2.63 -17.85
N GLY A 127 6.52 -1.51 -18.47
CA GLY A 127 5.14 -1.02 -18.73
C GLY A 127 4.67 0.04 -17.73
N GLU A 128 5.25 0.07 -16.54
CA GLU A 128 4.93 1.06 -15.51
C GLU A 128 5.55 2.44 -15.82
N SER A 129 5.16 3.43 -15.05
CA SER A 129 5.69 4.79 -15.20
C SER A 129 7.06 4.91 -14.55
N ALA A 130 8.09 5.21 -15.32
CA ALA A 130 9.40 5.53 -14.77
C ALA A 130 9.48 6.92 -14.12
N ASP A 131 8.43 7.75 -14.22
CA ASP A 131 8.38 9.08 -13.61
C ASP A 131 7.93 8.97 -12.14
N LEU A 132 8.85 8.54 -11.29
CA LEU A 132 8.73 8.54 -9.83
C LEU A 132 9.32 9.82 -9.27
N ARG A 133 8.60 10.47 -8.36
CA ARG A 133 9.02 11.72 -7.73
C ARG A 133 8.90 11.66 -6.22
N TRP A 134 9.91 12.20 -5.57
CA TRP A 134 9.88 12.51 -4.15
C TRP A 134 9.60 14.00 -4.00
N GLU A 135 8.38 14.34 -3.63
CA GLU A 135 7.93 15.72 -3.52
C GLU A 135 7.60 16.07 -2.06
N PRO A 136 8.04 17.23 -1.55
CA PRO A 136 7.51 17.73 -0.29
C PRO A 136 6.01 18.04 -0.48
N VAL A 137 5.22 17.95 0.60
CA VAL A 137 3.77 18.16 0.51
C VAL A 137 3.38 19.52 -0.09
N VAL A 138 4.19 20.55 0.17
CA VAL A 138 4.01 21.88 -0.44
C VAL A 138 4.18 21.84 -1.96
N GLY A 139 5.11 21.02 -2.46
CA GLY A 139 5.30 20.77 -3.88
C GLY A 139 4.06 20.11 -4.49
N LEU A 140 3.51 19.07 -3.84
CA LEU A 140 2.27 18.42 -4.28
C LEU A 140 1.09 19.40 -4.31
N GLN A 141 0.96 20.29 -3.33
CA GLN A 141 -0.07 21.35 -3.34
C GLN A 141 0.05 22.28 -4.55
N HIS A 142 1.28 22.61 -4.96
CA HIS A 142 1.50 23.41 -6.16
C HIS A 142 1.12 22.64 -7.43
N GLU A 143 1.47 21.36 -7.51
CA GLU A 143 1.10 20.49 -8.62
C GLU A 143 -0.43 20.28 -8.70
N VAL A 144 -1.13 20.21 -7.57
CA VAL A 144 -2.62 20.20 -7.52
C VAL A 144 -3.19 21.46 -8.14
N LYS A 145 -2.68 22.65 -7.75
CA LYS A 145 -3.11 23.94 -8.32
C LYS A 145 -2.86 24.04 -9.82
N ALA A 146 -1.79 23.40 -10.29
CA ALA A 146 -1.45 23.30 -11.71
C ALA A 146 -2.24 22.22 -12.47
N GLY A 147 -3.10 21.45 -11.78
CA GLY A 147 -3.86 20.33 -12.35
C GLY A 147 -3.07 19.07 -12.62
N LYS A 148 -1.81 18.99 -12.13
CA LYS A 148 -0.85 17.90 -12.42
C LYS A 148 -0.74 16.84 -11.32
N ALA A 149 -1.29 17.07 -10.14
CA ALA A 149 -1.39 16.09 -9.08
C ALA A 149 -2.84 15.85 -8.66
N ASN A 150 -3.11 14.68 -8.10
CA ASN A 150 -4.42 14.36 -7.55
C ASN A 150 -4.59 15.05 -6.18
N ALA A 151 -5.72 15.74 -6.00
CA ALA A 151 -6.00 16.48 -4.77
C ALA A 151 -6.23 15.55 -3.57
N ASP A 152 -6.91 14.42 -3.78
CA ASP A 152 -7.18 13.45 -2.70
C ASP A 152 -5.90 12.77 -2.24
N THR A 153 -5.01 12.38 -3.16
CA THR A 153 -3.67 11.86 -2.85
C THR A 153 -2.89 12.85 -1.98
N THR A 154 -2.89 14.13 -2.36
CA THR A 154 -2.19 15.18 -1.61
C THR A 154 -2.79 15.36 -0.21
N ALA A 155 -4.12 15.40 -0.09
CA ALA A 155 -4.80 15.54 1.20
C ALA A 155 -4.52 14.36 2.14
N ILE A 156 -4.42 13.13 1.62
CA ILE A 156 -4.08 11.96 2.42
C ILE A 156 -2.62 12.00 2.87
N TYR A 157 -1.67 12.47 2.05
CA TYR A 157 -0.30 12.72 2.49
C TYR A 157 -0.22 13.81 3.57
N GLU A 158 -0.98 14.90 3.44
CA GLU A 158 -1.06 15.95 4.48
C GLU A 158 -1.54 15.36 5.81
N PHE A 159 -2.60 14.55 5.77
CA PHE A 159 -3.10 13.86 6.96
C PHE A 159 -2.07 12.91 7.54
N LEU A 160 -1.41 12.09 6.72
CA LEU A 160 -0.37 11.16 7.15
C LEU A 160 0.75 11.90 7.91
N LEU A 161 1.24 13.02 7.38
CA LEU A 161 2.31 13.79 8.02
C LEU A 161 1.89 14.40 9.36
N GLN A 162 0.59 14.67 9.58
CA GLN A 162 0.08 15.12 10.87
C GLN A 162 0.08 14.01 11.92
N ILE A 163 -0.18 12.77 11.51
CA ILE A 163 -0.36 11.65 12.42
C ILE A 163 0.85 10.71 12.52
N VAL A 164 1.87 10.85 11.67
CA VAL A 164 3.00 9.92 11.57
C VAL A 164 3.65 9.60 12.92
N ASN A 165 3.77 10.58 13.80
CA ASN A 165 4.36 10.41 15.12
C ASN A 165 3.46 9.70 16.14
N THR A 166 2.21 9.40 15.80
CA THR A 166 1.27 8.66 16.66
C THR A 166 1.28 7.16 16.37
N TYR A 167 1.99 6.74 15.33
CA TYR A 167 2.14 5.37 14.89
C TYR A 167 3.50 4.79 15.30
N VAL A 168 3.57 3.48 15.41
CA VAL A 168 4.83 2.76 15.57
C VAL A 168 5.30 2.23 14.20
N CYS A 169 6.61 2.20 14.02
CA CYS A 169 7.22 1.60 12.82
C CYS A 169 7.48 0.12 13.07
N VAL A 170 6.99 -0.72 12.19
CA VAL A 170 7.28 -2.15 12.18
C VAL A 170 7.86 -2.56 10.82
N PRO A 171 8.82 -3.51 10.74
CA PRO A 171 9.31 -3.96 9.45
C PRO A 171 8.16 -4.52 8.60
N ALA A 172 7.97 -4.00 7.39
CA ALA A 172 6.86 -4.41 6.54
C ALA A 172 6.94 -5.90 6.14
N ILE A 173 8.13 -6.46 6.13
CA ILE A 173 8.38 -7.88 5.85
C ILE A 173 7.80 -8.84 6.92
N ASN A 174 7.43 -8.33 8.10
CA ASN A 174 6.90 -9.17 9.18
C ASN A 174 5.49 -9.70 8.89
N PHE A 175 4.79 -9.14 7.91
CA PHE A 175 3.44 -9.57 7.56
C PHE A 175 3.45 -10.65 6.50
N SER A 176 2.66 -11.71 6.75
CA SER A 176 2.61 -12.90 5.90
C SER A 176 2.01 -12.59 4.52
N LEU A 177 2.64 -13.16 3.49
CA LEU A 177 2.13 -13.19 2.11
C LEU A 177 1.36 -14.48 1.78
N LEU A 178 1.16 -15.36 2.77
CA LEU A 178 0.42 -16.61 2.55
C LEU A 178 -1.07 -16.33 2.31
N LYS A 179 -1.70 -17.14 1.47
CA LYS A 179 -3.16 -17.20 1.35
C LYS A 179 -3.74 -17.96 2.56
N PRO A 180 -4.98 -17.68 2.99
CA PRO A 180 -5.61 -18.39 4.12
C PRO A 180 -5.57 -19.91 4.00
N SER A 181 -5.77 -20.45 2.80
CA SER A 181 -5.68 -21.89 2.53
C SER A 181 -4.27 -22.47 2.76
N GLU A 182 -3.23 -21.69 2.49
CA GLU A 182 -1.83 -22.08 2.70
C GLU A 182 -1.45 -22.02 4.17
N ALA A 183 -1.93 -21.00 4.89
CA ALA A 183 -1.75 -20.87 6.33
C ALA A 183 -2.39 -22.03 7.10
N GLU A 184 -3.57 -22.50 6.71
CA GLU A 184 -4.19 -23.68 7.30
C GLU A 184 -3.36 -24.96 7.11
N VAL A 185 -2.70 -25.11 5.97
CA VAL A 185 -1.81 -26.25 5.67
C VAL A 185 -0.56 -26.19 6.55
N GLU A 186 0.05 -25.03 6.71
CA GLU A 186 1.23 -24.86 7.57
C GLU A 186 0.90 -25.12 9.05
N TYR A 187 -0.22 -24.59 9.54
CA TYR A 187 -0.69 -24.84 10.90
C TYR A 187 -0.87 -26.35 11.18
N LYS A 188 -1.55 -27.07 10.27
CA LYS A 188 -1.73 -28.53 10.39
C LYS A 188 -0.41 -29.28 10.37
N ARG A 189 0.60 -28.84 9.61
CA ARG A 189 1.94 -29.43 9.57
C ARG A 189 2.69 -29.17 10.88
N GLY A 190 2.60 -27.95 11.42
CA GLY A 190 3.22 -27.59 12.70
C GLY A 190 2.65 -28.40 13.86
N ALA A 191 1.33 -28.49 13.99
CA ALA A 191 0.65 -29.25 15.01
C ALA A 191 0.96 -30.77 14.94
N ALA A 192 1.10 -31.32 13.72
CA ALA A 192 1.50 -32.72 13.53
C ALA A 192 2.99 -33.00 13.86
N SER A 193 3.86 -32.00 13.85
CA SER A 193 5.27 -32.13 14.24
C SER A 193 5.48 -32.13 15.75
N ASP A 194 4.64 -31.38 16.48
CA ASP A 194 4.71 -31.31 17.96
C ASP A 194 4.21 -32.60 18.63
N GLN A 195 3.18 -33.25 18.05
CA GLN A 195 2.68 -34.54 18.55
C GLN A 195 3.64 -35.70 18.36
N ARG A 196 4.73 -35.55 17.60
CA ARG A 196 5.76 -36.58 17.41
C ARG A 196 6.96 -36.43 18.35
N LYS A 197 6.95 -35.44 19.23
CA LYS A 197 8.00 -35.17 20.22
C LYS A 197 7.63 -35.56 21.66
N GLU A 198 6.42 -36.08 21.86
CA GLU A 198 5.96 -36.75 23.10
C GLU A 198 6.05 -38.27 22.93
#